data_6efa4cc199c156eafc921ecd0feca32f
#
_entry.id   6efa4cc199c156eafc921ecd0feca32f
#
_cell.length_a   1.000
_cell.length_b   1.000
_cell.length_c   1.000
_cell.angle_alpha   90.00
_cell.angle_beta   90.00
_cell.angle_gamma   90.00
#
_symmetry.space_group_name_H-M   'P 1'
#
loop_
_entity.id
_entity.type
_entity.pdbx_description
1 polymer ?
#
loop_
_entity_poly.entity_id
_entity_poly.type
_entity_poly.pdbx_seq_one_letter_code
_entity_poly.pdbx_strand_id
1 'polypeptide(L)'
;MKKTGIVYRRAEGPFRYHAWPTVAVDEKGVLYTVFSGNRISHIDLFSKTYLVKSEDGGAHWSLPTVVNDTALDDRDAGICYLGGGRFAISYFCPDARYYLERWNHHMLTFMSPAEKMMALGAAEYFREASGTENAYGSFVRITEDGFRSIGSPVRIPVSAPHGPISLSDGGIGYLGKAMFAEGAIEEESLWYYKSEDGGKSFVKTGFVPIPEGMAASQFHEPHAVFLGNNVIFGAYRTHDAKQPPLRTTMYFTRSEDGGKNWETLRPSGIDGLPPHLIRLRDGRLLLTYARRNAPNRIEAVISSDGGKSFGAPITVEEFPQHAYEGDFGYPATAELPDGTLVSVYYAVYGEDKKPSILYTKWTI
;
A
#
# COMPACT_ATOMS: atom_id res chain seq x y z
N MET A 1 5.80 2.21 25.37
CA MET A 1 4.94 1.03 25.67
C MET A 1 4.28 0.61 24.37
N LYS A 2 4.31 -0.69 24.02
CA LYS A 2 3.64 -1.22 22.83
C LYS A 2 2.28 -1.78 23.18
N LYS A 3 1.26 -1.52 22.32
CA LYS A 3 -0.08 -2.09 22.45
C LYS A 3 -0.57 -2.52 21.07
N THR A 4 -0.80 -3.81 20.90
CA THR A 4 -1.36 -4.39 19.67
C THR A 4 -2.86 -4.64 19.81
N GLY A 5 -3.60 -4.50 18.72
CA GLY A 5 -5.03 -4.73 18.67
C GLY A 5 -5.54 -4.95 17.25
N ILE A 6 -6.86 -5.04 17.14
CA ILE A 6 -7.56 -5.31 15.89
C ILE A 6 -8.15 -4.03 15.34
N VAL A 7 -7.86 -3.72 14.07
CA VAL A 7 -8.54 -2.67 13.30
C VAL A 7 -9.84 -3.22 12.72
N TYR A 8 -9.75 -4.35 12.02
CA TYR A 8 -10.91 -5.04 11.45
C TYR A 8 -10.66 -6.54 11.33
N ARG A 9 -11.65 -7.31 11.76
CA ARG A 9 -11.66 -8.78 11.70
C ARG A 9 -13.05 -9.30 11.40
N ARG A 10 -13.14 -10.30 10.55
CA ARG A 10 -14.34 -11.12 10.36
C ARG A 10 -13.99 -12.56 10.70
N ALA A 11 -14.57 -13.08 11.78
CA ALA A 11 -14.23 -14.41 12.31
C ALA A 11 -14.83 -15.54 11.49
N GLU A 12 -16.00 -15.31 10.86
CA GLU A 12 -16.80 -16.34 10.21
C GLU A 12 -17.17 -16.00 8.76
N GLY A 13 -17.57 -17.02 8.02
CA GLY A 13 -17.97 -16.91 6.62
C GLY A 13 -16.78 -17.00 5.65
N PRO A 14 -17.04 -17.00 4.34
CA PRO A 14 -15.96 -17.12 3.33
C PRO A 14 -15.12 -15.85 3.17
N PHE A 15 -15.73 -14.68 3.31
CA PHE A 15 -15.11 -13.37 3.07
C PHE A 15 -14.35 -12.85 4.30
N ARG A 16 -13.35 -13.60 4.77
CA ARG A 16 -12.58 -13.34 5.99
C ARG A 16 -11.16 -12.84 5.73
N TYR A 17 -10.75 -12.80 4.49
CA TYR A 17 -9.42 -12.32 4.11
C TYR A 17 -9.44 -10.80 3.95
N HIS A 18 -8.62 -10.10 4.75
CA HIS A 18 -8.46 -8.65 4.72
C HIS A 18 -6.96 -8.31 4.69
N ALA A 19 -6.53 -7.46 3.75
CA ALA A 19 -5.11 -7.22 3.56
C ALA A 19 -4.79 -5.83 3.00
N TRP A 20 -3.50 -5.53 2.96
CA TRP A 20 -2.88 -4.34 2.36
C TRP A 20 -3.48 -3.04 2.89
N PRO A 21 -3.40 -2.81 4.23
CA PRO A 21 -3.91 -1.58 4.81
C PRO A 21 -2.96 -0.41 4.58
N THR A 22 -3.55 0.79 4.50
CA THR A 22 -2.84 2.06 4.61
C THR A 22 -3.58 2.96 5.58
N VAL A 23 -2.85 3.74 6.39
CA VAL A 23 -3.40 4.66 7.39
C VAL A 23 -2.96 6.08 7.12
N ALA A 24 -3.90 7.02 7.27
CA ALA A 24 -3.65 8.45 7.36
C ALA A 24 -4.23 9.01 8.66
N VAL A 25 -3.73 10.14 9.10
CA VAL A 25 -4.22 10.88 10.26
C VAL A 25 -4.53 12.32 9.85
N ASP A 26 -5.66 12.85 10.30
CA ASP A 26 -6.00 14.25 10.10
C ASP A 26 -5.40 15.16 11.19
N GLU A 27 -5.62 16.47 11.07
CA GLU A 27 -5.11 17.46 12.04
C GLU A 27 -5.71 17.33 13.44
N LYS A 28 -6.85 16.64 13.58
CA LYS A 28 -7.52 16.38 14.86
C LYS A 28 -7.04 15.09 15.53
N GLY A 29 -6.22 14.31 14.83
CA GLY A 29 -5.73 13.02 15.32
C GLY A 29 -6.68 11.85 15.04
N VAL A 30 -7.69 12.05 14.18
CA VAL A 30 -8.55 10.96 13.72
C VAL A 30 -7.76 10.11 12.72
N LEU A 31 -7.72 8.81 12.97
CA LEU A 31 -7.09 7.83 12.09
C LEU A 31 -8.10 7.33 11.05
N TYR A 32 -7.66 7.23 9.82
CA TYR A 32 -8.41 6.69 8.68
C TYR A 32 -7.60 5.56 8.08
N THR A 33 -8.14 4.35 8.13
CA THR A 33 -7.48 3.17 7.55
C THR A 33 -8.30 2.64 6.40
N VAL A 34 -7.68 2.53 5.22
CA VAL A 34 -8.24 1.84 4.05
C VAL A 34 -7.55 0.50 3.86
N PHE A 35 -8.27 -0.48 3.34
CA PHE A 35 -7.74 -1.82 3.07
C PHE A 35 -8.61 -2.57 2.06
N SER A 36 -8.03 -3.58 1.42
CA SER A 36 -8.79 -4.52 0.60
C SER A 36 -9.49 -5.54 1.50
N GLY A 37 -10.82 -5.50 1.48
CA GLY A 37 -11.65 -6.36 2.31
C GLY A 37 -12.64 -7.19 1.50
N ASN A 38 -13.48 -7.97 2.18
CA ASN A 38 -14.48 -8.85 1.60
C ASN A 38 -13.90 -9.90 0.63
N ARG A 39 -12.75 -10.48 0.98
CA ARG A 39 -12.02 -11.40 0.13
C ARG A 39 -12.10 -12.81 0.64
N ILE A 40 -12.06 -13.79 -0.27
CA ILE A 40 -11.92 -15.21 0.05
C ILE A 40 -10.46 -15.55 0.25
N SER A 41 -9.56 -14.99 -0.56
CA SER A 41 -8.12 -15.26 -0.51
C SER A 41 -7.29 -14.08 -1.01
N HIS A 42 -5.96 -14.29 -1.10
CA HIS A 42 -5.00 -13.30 -1.56
C HIS A 42 -5.32 -12.74 -2.96
N ILE A 43 -5.88 -13.57 -3.84
CA ILE A 43 -6.45 -13.13 -5.12
C ILE A 43 -7.89 -13.61 -5.18
N ASP A 44 -8.79 -12.70 -5.46
CA ASP A 44 -10.18 -13.00 -5.80
C ASP A 44 -10.86 -11.80 -6.47
N LEU A 45 -12.14 -11.96 -6.82
CA LEU A 45 -12.93 -10.96 -7.52
C LEU A 45 -14.01 -10.30 -6.64
N PHE A 46 -14.01 -10.58 -5.34
CA PHE A 46 -15.03 -10.05 -4.42
C PHE A 46 -14.50 -8.87 -3.59
N SER A 47 -13.26 -8.48 -3.82
CA SER A 47 -12.61 -7.44 -3.05
C SER A 47 -13.30 -6.09 -3.19
N LYS A 48 -13.38 -5.40 -2.05
CA LYS A 48 -13.85 -4.02 -1.95
C LYS A 48 -12.82 -3.19 -1.20
N THR A 49 -12.73 -1.93 -1.53
CA THR A 49 -11.98 -1.00 -0.69
C THR A 49 -12.84 -0.59 0.51
N TYR A 50 -12.40 -0.96 1.69
CA TYR A 50 -13.01 -0.58 2.96
C TYR A 50 -12.27 0.58 3.60
N LEU A 51 -13.03 1.45 4.29
CA LEU A 51 -12.54 2.50 5.17
C LEU A 51 -13.07 2.27 6.59
N VAL A 52 -12.22 2.36 7.58
CA VAL A 52 -12.57 2.45 9.01
C VAL A 52 -11.91 3.67 9.63
N LYS A 53 -12.52 4.22 10.68
CA LYS A 53 -12.01 5.40 11.40
C LYS A 53 -11.82 5.09 12.87
N SER A 54 -10.84 5.77 13.49
CA SER A 54 -10.68 5.79 14.95
C SER A 54 -10.50 7.24 15.42
N GLU A 55 -11.33 7.67 16.36
CA GLU A 55 -11.30 9.01 16.94
C GLU A 55 -10.58 9.05 18.30
N ASP A 56 -10.10 7.91 18.78
CA ASP A 56 -9.48 7.73 20.10
C ASP A 56 -8.05 7.14 20.02
N GLY A 57 -7.37 7.45 18.94
CA GLY A 57 -5.97 7.03 18.72
C GLY A 57 -5.80 5.52 18.55
N GLY A 58 -6.77 4.83 17.95
CA GLY A 58 -6.72 3.42 17.63
C GLY A 58 -7.27 2.49 18.72
N ALA A 59 -7.90 3.02 19.78
CA ALA A 59 -8.48 2.16 20.83
C ALA A 59 -9.78 1.48 20.34
N HIS A 60 -10.60 2.21 19.58
CA HIS A 60 -11.80 1.69 18.93
C HIS A 60 -11.84 2.12 17.47
N TRP A 61 -12.42 1.26 16.63
CA TRP A 61 -12.55 1.47 15.19
C TRP A 61 -14.01 1.37 14.78
N SER A 62 -14.41 2.20 13.83
CA SER A 62 -15.77 2.17 13.27
C SER A 62 -16.05 0.87 12.51
N LEU A 63 -17.32 0.62 12.24
CA LEU A 63 -17.68 -0.36 11.22
C LEU A 63 -17.13 0.07 9.85
N PRO A 64 -16.81 -0.88 8.96
CA PRO A 64 -16.26 -0.55 7.65
C PRO A 64 -17.31 0.10 6.75
N THR A 65 -16.89 1.17 6.08
CA THR A 65 -17.62 1.79 4.98
C THR A 65 -16.98 1.36 3.66
N VAL A 66 -17.79 0.97 2.66
CA VAL A 66 -17.30 0.70 1.31
C VAL A 66 -17.03 2.02 0.62
N VAL A 67 -15.79 2.26 0.20
CA VAL A 67 -15.40 3.48 -0.53
C VAL A 67 -15.12 3.22 -2.00
N ASN A 68 -14.92 1.95 -2.37
CA ASN A 68 -14.86 1.50 -3.77
C ASN A 68 -15.36 0.06 -3.89
N ASP A 69 -16.12 -0.21 -4.95
CA ASP A 69 -16.70 -1.53 -5.27
C ASP A 69 -16.91 -1.59 -6.78
N THR A 70 -15.96 -2.23 -7.47
CA THR A 70 -16.06 -2.45 -8.92
C THR A 70 -16.43 -3.89 -9.24
N ALA A 71 -16.59 -4.21 -10.52
CA ALA A 71 -16.80 -5.57 -11.00
C ALA A 71 -15.49 -6.40 -11.03
N LEU A 72 -14.36 -5.82 -10.61
CA LEU A 72 -13.05 -6.46 -10.56
C LEU A 72 -12.50 -6.50 -9.13
N ASP A 73 -11.29 -7.00 -8.97
CA ASP A 73 -10.61 -7.05 -7.67
C ASP A 73 -10.07 -5.66 -7.30
N ASP A 74 -10.73 -4.96 -6.40
CA ASP A 74 -10.28 -3.67 -5.86
C ASP A 74 -9.13 -3.89 -4.88
N ARG A 75 -7.89 -3.65 -5.34
CA ARG A 75 -6.67 -4.02 -4.59
C ARG A 75 -5.83 -2.83 -4.14
N ASP A 76 -5.06 -3.10 -3.09
CA ASP A 76 -3.94 -2.30 -2.58
C ASP A 76 -4.34 -0.83 -2.40
N ALA A 77 -5.33 -0.63 -1.54
CA ALA A 77 -5.86 0.70 -1.28
C ALA A 77 -4.85 1.57 -0.50
N GLY A 78 -4.44 2.67 -1.11
CA GLY A 78 -3.65 3.71 -0.47
C GLY A 78 -4.50 4.89 -0.02
N ILE A 79 -4.07 5.61 1.03
CA ILE A 79 -4.73 6.83 1.50
C ILE A 79 -3.71 7.89 1.87
N CYS A 80 -3.98 9.14 1.46
CA CYS A 80 -3.18 10.30 1.81
C CYS A 80 -4.08 11.43 2.30
N TYR A 81 -3.74 12.04 3.45
CA TYR A 81 -4.39 13.26 3.93
C TYR A 81 -3.85 14.49 3.22
N LEU A 82 -4.75 15.31 2.68
CA LEU A 82 -4.43 16.50 1.87
C LEU A 82 -4.68 17.82 2.61
N GLY A 83 -5.14 17.75 3.86
CA GLY A 83 -5.51 18.92 4.66
C GLY A 83 -6.99 19.29 4.56
N GLY A 84 -7.55 19.92 5.62
CA GLY A 84 -8.90 20.45 5.63
C GLY A 84 -10.03 19.42 5.45
N GLY A 85 -9.81 18.18 5.87
CA GLY A 85 -10.76 17.08 5.67
C GLY A 85 -10.72 16.44 4.28
N ARG A 86 -9.75 16.82 3.44
CA ARG A 86 -9.54 16.24 2.10
C ARG A 86 -8.64 15.03 2.17
N PHE A 87 -8.96 14.01 1.39
CA PHE A 87 -8.12 12.81 1.23
C PHE A 87 -8.07 12.35 -0.21
N ALA A 88 -6.95 11.76 -0.60
CA ALA A 88 -6.82 10.95 -1.80
C ALA A 88 -6.82 9.48 -1.43
N ILE A 89 -7.58 8.67 -2.15
CA ILE A 89 -7.54 7.21 -2.10
C ILE A 89 -7.10 6.68 -3.46
N SER A 90 -6.13 5.79 -3.48
CA SER A 90 -5.75 5.04 -4.67
C SER A 90 -6.12 3.57 -4.54
N TYR A 91 -6.31 2.92 -5.67
CA TYR A 91 -6.52 1.48 -5.78
C TYR A 91 -6.25 1.04 -7.22
N PHE A 92 -6.12 -0.25 -7.45
CA PHE A 92 -6.06 -0.79 -8.81
C PHE A 92 -6.95 -2.02 -8.96
N CYS A 93 -7.40 -2.25 -10.17
CA CYS A 93 -8.29 -3.36 -10.53
C CYS A 93 -7.66 -4.12 -11.71
N PRO A 94 -7.08 -5.30 -11.48
CA PRO A 94 -6.53 -6.12 -12.56
C PRO A 94 -7.62 -6.82 -13.36
N ASP A 95 -7.28 -7.20 -14.59
CA ASP A 95 -8.18 -7.93 -15.49
C ASP A 95 -8.52 -9.33 -14.95
N ALA A 96 -9.77 -9.71 -15.02
CA ALA A 96 -10.25 -11.02 -14.60
C ALA A 96 -9.52 -12.17 -15.33
N ARG A 97 -9.14 -11.99 -16.61
CA ARG A 97 -8.39 -12.97 -17.38
C ARG A 97 -7.03 -13.31 -16.76
N TYR A 98 -6.34 -12.30 -16.23
CA TYR A 98 -5.08 -12.49 -15.51
C TYR A 98 -5.22 -13.47 -14.34
N TYR A 99 -6.35 -13.45 -13.65
CA TYR A 99 -6.62 -14.37 -12.53
C TYR A 99 -6.94 -15.76 -13.01
N LEU A 100 -7.72 -15.92 -14.08
CA LEU A 100 -8.05 -17.23 -14.64
C LEU A 100 -6.81 -17.99 -15.10
N GLU A 101 -5.84 -17.31 -15.72
CA GLU A 101 -4.59 -17.90 -16.16
C GLU A 101 -3.68 -18.31 -14.99
N ARG A 102 -3.69 -17.55 -13.88
CA ARG A 102 -2.88 -17.82 -12.69
C ARG A 102 -3.52 -18.73 -11.67
N TRP A 103 -4.84 -18.84 -11.62
CA TRP A 103 -5.54 -19.68 -10.65
C TRP A 103 -5.24 -21.16 -10.76
N ASN A 104 -4.69 -21.60 -11.87
CA ASN A 104 -4.20 -22.97 -12.01
C ASN A 104 -2.99 -23.30 -11.14
N HIS A 105 -2.32 -22.35 -10.44
CA HIS A 105 -1.01 -22.63 -9.89
C HIS A 105 -0.82 -22.59 -8.36
N HIS A 106 -1.31 -21.65 -7.60
CA HIS A 106 -1.01 -21.59 -6.16
C HIS A 106 -2.17 -21.16 -5.28
N MET A 107 -2.97 -20.27 -5.76
CA MET A 107 -3.91 -19.53 -4.90
C MET A 107 -5.16 -20.30 -4.55
N LEU A 108 -5.55 -21.27 -5.38
CA LEU A 108 -6.64 -22.21 -5.06
C LEU A 108 -6.27 -23.19 -3.94
N THR A 109 -4.98 -23.36 -3.64
CA THR A 109 -4.50 -24.33 -2.64
C THR A 109 -5.03 -24.01 -1.24
N PHE A 110 -5.18 -22.74 -0.92
CA PHE A 110 -5.65 -22.28 0.39
C PHE A 110 -7.17 -22.10 0.50
N MET A 111 -7.91 -22.40 -0.57
CA MET A 111 -9.36 -22.31 -0.60
C MET A 111 -10.00 -23.69 -0.31
N SER A 112 -11.07 -23.67 0.47
CA SER A 112 -11.97 -24.84 0.58
C SER A 112 -12.63 -25.14 -0.77
N PRO A 113 -13.18 -26.35 -0.99
CA PRO A 113 -13.89 -26.67 -2.23
C PRO A 113 -15.02 -25.68 -2.57
N ALA A 114 -15.77 -25.23 -1.57
CA ALA A 114 -16.85 -24.26 -1.75
C ALA A 114 -16.31 -22.88 -2.18
N GLU A 115 -15.23 -22.41 -1.55
CA GLU A 115 -14.57 -21.16 -1.92
C GLU A 115 -14.00 -21.20 -3.33
N LYS A 116 -13.43 -22.35 -3.75
CA LYS A 116 -12.95 -22.55 -5.14
C LYS A 116 -14.10 -22.43 -6.15
N MET A 117 -15.22 -23.05 -5.87
CA MET A 117 -16.40 -22.97 -6.75
C MET A 117 -16.93 -21.54 -6.85
N MET A 118 -17.02 -20.82 -5.73
CA MET A 118 -17.42 -19.42 -5.73
C MET A 118 -16.45 -18.56 -6.56
N ALA A 119 -15.15 -18.71 -6.36
CA ALA A 119 -14.13 -17.95 -7.04
C ALA A 119 -14.13 -18.23 -8.57
N LEU A 120 -14.21 -19.50 -8.99
CA LEU A 120 -14.26 -19.88 -10.40
C LEU A 120 -15.55 -19.38 -11.08
N GLY A 121 -16.70 -19.52 -10.39
CA GLY A 121 -17.98 -19.03 -10.92
C GLY A 121 -17.99 -17.50 -11.08
N ALA A 122 -17.43 -16.77 -10.13
CA ALA A 122 -17.29 -15.32 -10.24
C ALA A 122 -16.37 -14.92 -11.40
N ALA A 123 -15.23 -15.58 -11.55
CA ALA A 123 -14.31 -15.31 -12.65
C ALA A 123 -14.95 -15.51 -14.02
N GLU A 124 -15.72 -16.60 -14.18
CA GLU A 124 -16.44 -16.86 -15.42
C GLU A 124 -17.52 -15.79 -15.67
N TYR A 125 -18.29 -15.44 -14.66
CA TYR A 125 -19.29 -14.37 -14.77
C TYR A 125 -18.66 -13.04 -15.19
N PHE A 126 -17.58 -12.61 -14.53
CA PHE A 126 -16.94 -11.34 -14.86
C PHE A 126 -16.18 -11.35 -16.20
N ARG A 127 -15.78 -12.51 -16.68
CA ARG A 127 -15.18 -12.63 -18.03
C ARG A 127 -16.20 -12.29 -19.13
N GLU A 128 -17.46 -12.63 -18.92
CA GLU A 128 -18.56 -12.40 -19.88
C GLU A 128 -19.29 -11.07 -19.63
N ALA A 129 -19.15 -10.47 -18.43
CA ALA A 129 -19.84 -9.24 -18.09
C ALA A 129 -19.28 -8.05 -18.90
N SER A 130 -20.17 -7.31 -19.54
CA SER A 130 -19.83 -6.06 -20.20
C SER A 130 -19.49 -4.96 -19.18
N GLY A 131 -18.61 -4.02 -19.53
CA GLY A 131 -18.26 -2.86 -18.71
C GLY A 131 -17.10 -3.09 -17.75
N THR A 132 -16.52 -4.30 -17.69
CA THR A 132 -15.32 -4.57 -16.88
C THR A 132 -14.09 -3.83 -17.38
N GLU A 133 -14.04 -3.49 -18.67
CA GLU A 133 -12.99 -2.70 -19.30
C GLU A 133 -12.85 -1.30 -18.68
N ASN A 134 -13.92 -0.72 -18.19
CA ASN A 134 -13.91 0.58 -17.52
C ASN A 134 -13.39 0.50 -16.08
N ALA A 135 -13.51 -0.65 -15.45
CA ALA A 135 -13.01 -0.91 -14.11
C ALA A 135 -11.54 -1.34 -14.10
N TYR A 136 -11.01 -1.88 -15.23
CA TYR A 136 -9.61 -2.28 -15.34
C TYR A 136 -8.68 -1.07 -15.28
N GLY A 137 -7.66 -1.10 -14.42
CA GLY A 137 -6.65 -0.06 -14.32
C GLY A 137 -6.30 0.35 -12.90
N SER A 138 -5.61 1.46 -12.79
CA SER A 138 -5.28 2.12 -11.52
C SER A 138 -5.99 3.47 -11.43
N PHE A 139 -6.43 3.84 -10.25
CA PHE A 139 -7.29 4.99 -10.04
C PHE A 139 -6.95 5.74 -8.75
N VAL A 140 -7.26 7.04 -8.77
CA VAL A 140 -7.29 7.90 -7.59
C VAL A 140 -8.67 8.52 -7.45
N ARG A 141 -9.20 8.57 -6.23
CA ARG A 141 -10.45 9.27 -5.88
C ARG A 141 -10.16 10.29 -4.80
N ILE A 142 -10.83 11.43 -4.86
CA ILE A 142 -10.70 12.50 -3.86
C ILE A 142 -12.00 12.62 -3.08
N THR A 143 -11.89 12.77 -1.76
CA THR A 143 -12.96 13.29 -0.92
C THR A 143 -12.59 14.69 -0.43
N GLU A 144 -13.57 15.59 -0.39
CA GLU A 144 -13.40 16.98 0.05
C GLU A 144 -13.95 17.22 1.47
N ASP A 145 -14.60 16.23 2.07
CA ASP A 145 -15.49 16.41 3.23
C ASP A 145 -15.37 15.31 4.31
N GLY A 146 -14.21 14.64 4.38
CA GLY A 146 -13.96 13.59 5.37
C GLY A 146 -14.79 12.33 5.15
N PHE A 147 -15.01 11.97 3.89
CA PHE A 147 -15.77 10.78 3.44
C PHE A 147 -17.29 10.85 3.67
N ARG A 148 -17.89 12.03 3.68
CA ARG A 148 -19.34 12.16 3.52
C ARG A 148 -19.75 11.91 2.07
N SER A 149 -18.87 12.31 1.16
CA SER A 149 -18.93 11.99 -0.25
C SER A 149 -17.54 11.60 -0.78
N ILE A 150 -17.50 10.93 -1.92
CA ILE A 150 -16.26 10.59 -2.61
C ILE A 150 -16.41 10.87 -4.11
N GLY A 151 -15.43 11.58 -4.68
CA GLY A 151 -15.43 11.97 -6.08
C GLY A 151 -15.32 10.77 -7.03
N SER A 152 -15.56 11.02 -8.31
CA SER A 152 -15.38 10.04 -9.37
C SER A 152 -13.94 9.57 -9.47
N PRO A 153 -13.68 8.30 -9.86
CA PRO A 153 -12.34 7.80 -10.05
C PRO A 153 -11.64 8.50 -11.22
N VAL A 154 -10.41 8.91 -11.00
CA VAL A 154 -9.50 9.44 -12.02
C VAL A 154 -8.47 8.37 -12.34
N ARG A 155 -8.39 7.96 -13.61
CA ARG A 155 -7.45 6.93 -14.06
C ARG A 155 -6.02 7.47 -14.03
N ILE A 156 -5.09 6.64 -13.54
CA ILE A 156 -3.66 6.91 -13.53
C ILE A 156 -2.89 5.67 -14.02
N PRO A 157 -1.84 5.82 -14.85
CA PRO A 157 -1.15 4.67 -15.44
C PRO A 157 -0.27 3.88 -14.46
N VAL A 158 -0.03 4.39 -13.26
CA VAL A 158 0.87 3.79 -12.25
C VAL A 158 0.11 3.31 -11.03
N SER A 159 0.68 2.35 -10.33
CA SER A 159 0.14 1.80 -9.09
C SER A 159 1.19 1.72 -7.99
N ALA A 160 0.74 1.91 -6.74
CA ALA A 160 1.50 1.72 -5.53
C ALA A 160 0.55 1.40 -4.37
N PRO A 161 0.88 0.45 -3.47
CA PRO A 161 -0.07 -0.04 -2.45
C PRO A 161 -0.39 1.00 -1.36
N HIS A 162 0.53 1.92 -1.07
CA HIS A 162 0.32 2.95 -0.04
C HIS A 162 -0.12 4.30 -0.63
N GLY A 163 -0.20 4.40 -1.96
CA GLY A 163 -0.85 5.49 -2.66
C GLY A 163 -0.03 6.76 -2.83
N PRO A 164 -0.75 7.86 -3.08
CA PRO A 164 -0.16 9.17 -3.31
C PRO A 164 0.37 9.82 -2.05
N ILE A 165 1.10 10.92 -2.24
CA ILE A 165 1.64 11.78 -1.19
C ILE A 165 1.13 13.21 -1.35
N SER A 166 0.99 13.93 -0.22
CA SER A 166 0.68 15.36 -0.20
C SER A 166 1.96 16.17 -0.36
N LEU A 167 1.88 17.23 -1.17
CA LEU A 167 2.97 18.19 -1.40
C LEU A 167 2.64 19.53 -0.71
N SER A 168 3.68 20.33 -0.40
CA SER A 168 3.49 21.60 0.32
C SER A 168 2.74 22.68 -0.45
N ASP A 169 2.70 22.57 -1.78
CA ASP A 169 1.97 23.48 -2.68
C ASP A 169 0.48 23.10 -2.84
N GLY A 170 0.00 22.11 -2.07
CA GLY A 170 -1.35 21.57 -2.19
C GLY A 170 -1.50 20.56 -3.34
N GLY A 171 -0.42 20.26 -4.06
CA GLY A 171 -0.36 19.23 -5.08
C GLY A 171 -0.37 17.82 -4.51
N ILE A 172 -0.60 16.86 -5.38
CA ILE A 172 -0.60 15.43 -5.05
C ILE A 172 0.47 14.75 -5.92
N GLY A 173 1.45 14.11 -5.27
CA GLY A 173 2.48 13.32 -5.95
C GLY A 173 2.13 11.83 -5.93
N TYR A 174 2.50 11.08 -6.97
CA TYR A 174 2.28 9.64 -7.01
C TYR A 174 3.47 8.95 -7.68
N LEU A 175 4.32 8.34 -6.87
CA LEU A 175 5.39 7.46 -7.32
C LEU A 175 4.82 6.07 -7.50
N GLY A 176 4.94 5.49 -8.70
CA GLY A 176 4.32 4.21 -8.98
C GLY A 176 5.06 3.39 -10.04
N LYS A 177 4.64 2.14 -10.16
CA LYS A 177 5.01 1.26 -11.27
C LYS A 177 3.93 1.32 -12.35
N ALA A 178 4.34 1.46 -13.60
CA ALA A 178 3.42 1.44 -14.74
C ALA A 178 2.92 0.01 -14.99
N MET A 179 1.78 -0.34 -14.39
CA MET A 179 1.15 -1.65 -14.56
C MET A 179 0.08 -1.65 -15.65
N PHE A 180 -0.49 -0.47 -15.96
CA PHE A 180 -1.67 -0.31 -16.82
C PHE A 180 -1.46 0.75 -17.89
N ALA A 181 -0.21 1.10 -18.19
CA ALA A 181 0.13 2.08 -19.21
C ALA A 181 0.32 1.38 -20.57
N GLU A 182 -0.47 1.76 -21.55
CA GLU A 182 -0.25 1.32 -22.93
C GLU A 182 1.07 1.90 -23.46
N GLY A 183 1.87 1.07 -24.11
CA GLY A 183 3.13 1.49 -24.73
C GLY A 183 4.24 1.86 -23.76
N ALA A 184 4.14 1.47 -22.48
CA ALA A 184 5.23 1.65 -21.53
C ALA A 184 6.44 0.81 -21.94
N ILE A 185 7.57 1.48 -22.12
CA ILE A 185 8.86 0.81 -22.26
C ILE A 185 9.27 0.32 -20.87
N GLU A 186 9.84 -0.88 -20.78
CA GLU A 186 10.18 -1.50 -19.49
C GLU A 186 11.14 -0.61 -18.67
N GLU A 187 12.11 0.01 -19.31
CA GLU A 187 13.09 0.90 -18.70
C GLU A 187 12.48 2.18 -18.14
N GLU A 188 11.31 2.59 -18.65
CA GLU A 188 10.59 3.80 -18.24
C GLU A 188 9.37 3.48 -17.37
N SER A 189 9.22 2.27 -16.87
CA SER A 189 8.01 1.84 -16.17
C SER A 189 7.89 2.29 -14.72
N LEU A 190 8.93 2.93 -14.16
CA LEU A 190 8.93 3.50 -12.80
C LEU A 190 8.74 5.01 -12.88
N TRP A 191 7.50 5.48 -12.75
CA TRP A 191 7.15 6.86 -13.05
C TRP A 191 6.67 7.63 -11.82
N TYR A 192 6.89 8.94 -11.87
CA TYR A 192 6.29 9.89 -10.94
C TYR A 192 5.29 10.77 -11.67
N TYR A 193 4.08 10.83 -11.12
CA TYR A 193 2.97 11.68 -11.57
C TYR A 193 2.69 12.75 -10.54
N LYS A 194 2.25 13.92 -11.01
CA LYS A 194 1.82 15.04 -10.15
C LYS A 194 0.45 15.54 -10.60
N SER A 195 -0.40 15.87 -9.63
CA SER A 195 -1.62 16.65 -9.82
C SER A 195 -1.45 18.00 -9.16
N GLU A 196 -1.80 19.08 -9.88
CA GLU A 196 -1.81 20.46 -9.41
C GLU A 196 -3.24 21.05 -9.37
N ASP A 197 -4.23 20.26 -9.75
CA ASP A 197 -5.65 20.65 -9.88
C ASP A 197 -6.56 19.97 -8.84
N GLY A 198 -5.97 19.52 -7.72
CA GLY A 198 -6.69 18.86 -6.64
C GLY A 198 -7.07 17.41 -6.91
N GLY A 199 -6.34 16.72 -7.80
CA GLY A 199 -6.56 15.31 -8.11
C GLY A 199 -7.53 15.08 -9.28
N LYS A 200 -7.90 16.11 -10.03
CA LYS A 200 -8.77 15.99 -11.22
C LYS A 200 -8.02 15.43 -12.43
N SER A 201 -6.72 15.68 -12.50
CA SER A 201 -5.83 15.11 -13.49
C SER A 201 -4.43 14.87 -12.92
N PHE A 202 -3.68 13.95 -13.53
CA PHE A 202 -2.31 13.64 -13.17
C PHE A 202 -1.42 13.70 -14.40
N VAL A 203 -0.31 14.42 -14.29
CA VAL A 203 0.67 14.59 -15.37
C VAL A 203 1.95 13.86 -15.01
N LYS A 204 2.50 13.10 -15.96
CA LYS A 204 3.83 12.46 -15.84
C LYS A 204 4.88 13.56 -15.70
N THR A 205 5.56 13.59 -14.56
CA THR A 205 6.54 14.62 -14.22
C THR A 205 7.97 14.13 -14.38
N GLY A 206 8.22 12.85 -14.07
CA GLY A 206 9.56 12.25 -14.17
C GLY A 206 9.50 10.73 -14.16
N PHE A 207 10.68 10.13 -14.37
CA PHE A 207 10.87 8.69 -14.24
C PHE A 207 12.08 8.40 -13.33
N VAL A 208 12.07 7.21 -12.72
CA VAL A 208 13.15 6.78 -11.83
C VAL A 208 14.11 5.90 -12.62
N PRO A 209 15.39 6.29 -12.76
CA PRO A 209 16.39 5.48 -13.47
C PRO A 209 16.68 4.18 -12.74
N ILE A 210 16.83 3.11 -13.51
CA ILE A 210 17.07 1.74 -13.05
C ILE A 210 18.58 1.47 -13.12
N PRO A 211 19.19 0.78 -12.13
CA PRO A 211 20.60 0.42 -12.17
C PRO A 211 20.95 -0.44 -13.38
N GLU A 212 22.15 -0.30 -13.89
CA GLU A 212 22.66 -1.12 -14.98
C GLU A 212 22.56 -2.63 -14.66
N GLY A 213 22.08 -3.41 -15.60
CA GLY A 213 21.89 -4.85 -15.46
C GLY A 213 20.62 -5.29 -14.71
N MET A 214 19.77 -4.35 -14.31
CA MET A 214 18.45 -4.61 -13.74
C MET A 214 17.34 -4.21 -14.71
N ALA A 215 16.14 -4.77 -14.52
CA ALA A 215 14.96 -4.46 -15.32
C ALA A 215 13.83 -3.91 -14.42
N ALA A 216 12.94 -3.11 -15.00
CA ALA A 216 11.79 -2.53 -14.28
C ALA A 216 10.86 -3.59 -13.69
N SER A 217 10.80 -4.77 -14.31
CA SER A 217 10.04 -5.94 -13.83
C SER A 217 10.48 -6.40 -12.42
N GLN A 218 11.71 -6.08 -12.00
CA GLN A 218 12.22 -6.45 -10.68
C GLN A 218 11.77 -5.50 -9.56
N PHE A 219 11.26 -4.31 -9.91
CA PHE A 219 10.85 -3.29 -8.95
C PHE A 219 9.32 -3.23 -8.85
N HIS A 220 8.83 -3.18 -7.62
CA HIS A 220 7.40 -3.21 -7.32
C HIS A 220 7.07 -2.29 -6.14
N GLU A 221 5.80 -1.99 -5.97
CA GLU A 221 5.21 -1.48 -4.74
C GLU A 221 5.99 -0.32 -4.10
N PRO A 222 6.22 0.77 -4.85
CA PRO A 222 6.91 1.92 -4.28
C PRO A 222 6.04 2.66 -3.26
N HIS A 223 6.72 3.42 -2.41
CA HIS A 223 6.14 4.54 -1.69
C HIS A 223 7.11 5.71 -1.68
N ALA A 224 6.58 6.92 -1.57
CA ALA A 224 7.37 8.14 -1.48
C ALA A 224 6.98 8.98 -0.26
N VAL A 225 7.79 9.98 0.06
CA VAL A 225 7.49 10.99 1.05
C VAL A 225 8.07 12.34 0.63
N PHE A 226 7.31 13.41 0.83
CA PHE A 226 7.77 14.77 0.63
C PHE A 226 8.52 15.26 1.87
N LEU A 227 9.78 15.70 1.69
CA LEU A 227 10.65 16.14 2.77
C LEU A 227 10.70 17.67 2.93
N GLY A 228 10.03 18.43 2.04
CA GLY A 228 10.13 19.88 1.96
C GLY A 228 11.11 20.34 0.88
N ASN A 229 11.09 21.63 0.53
CA ASN A 229 12.00 22.25 -0.43
C ASN A 229 12.14 21.49 -1.77
N ASN A 230 11.00 21.01 -2.31
CA ASN A 230 10.93 20.18 -3.53
C ASN A 230 11.64 18.81 -3.43
N VAL A 231 12.07 18.41 -2.25
CA VAL A 231 12.74 17.12 -2.05
C VAL A 231 11.70 16.03 -1.84
N ILE A 232 11.79 14.95 -2.64
CA ILE A 232 10.97 13.75 -2.52
C ILE A 232 11.92 12.56 -2.35
N PHE A 233 11.69 11.74 -1.33
CA PHE A 233 12.39 10.48 -1.12
C PHE A 233 11.48 9.31 -1.48
N GLY A 234 11.99 8.34 -2.24
CA GLY A 234 11.24 7.18 -2.70
C GLY A 234 11.93 5.86 -2.36
N ALA A 235 11.13 4.83 -2.14
CA ALA A 235 11.59 3.47 -1.92
C ALA A 235 10.77 2.48 -2.76
N TYR A 236 11.43 1.48 -3.32
CA TYR A 236 10.84 0.40 -4.11
C TYR A 236 11.16 -0.95 -3.48
N ARG A 237 10.18 -1.84 -3.42
CA ARG A 237 10.39 -3.26 -3.19
C ARG A 237 11.07 -3.88 -4.41
N THR A 238 12.01 -4.80 -4.21
CA THR A 238 12.59 -5.60 -5.29
C THR A 238 12.62 -7.08 -4.95
N HIS A 239 12.56 -7.89 -5.99
CA HIS A 239 12.80 -9.33 -5.97
C HIS A 239 14.12 -9.64 -6.65
N ASP A 240 15.23 -9.14 -6.10
CA ASP A 240 16.54 -9.45 -6.66
C ASP A 240 17.03 -10.82 -6.16
N ALA A 241 16.84 -11.84 -7.00
CA ALA A 241 17.35 -13.18 -6.76
C ALA A 241 18.88 -13.29 -6.88
N LYS A 242 19.55 -12.24 -7.39
CA LYS A 242 21.00 -12.24 -7.67
C LYS A 242 21.84 -11.68 -6.52
N GLN A 243 21.22 -11.14 -5.46
CA GLN A 243 21.94 -10.61 -4.29
C GLN A 243 21.68 -11.47 -3.03
N PRO A 244 22.39 -12.58 -2.84
CA PRO A 244 22.42 -13.25 -1.53
C PRO A 244 23.21 -12.37 -0.53
N PRO A 245 22.80 -12.29 0.78
CA PRO A 245 21.74 -13.08 1.39
C PRO A 245 20.34 -12.42 1.33
N LEU A 246 20.18 -11.22 0.77
CA LEU A 246 18.94 -10.45 0.82
C LEU A 246 18.02 -10.87 -0.35
N ARG A 247 17.14 -11.84 -0.11
CA ARG A 247 16.14 -12.27 -1.11
C ARG A 247 15.03 -11.25 -1.35
N THR A 248 14.81 -10.35 -0.39
CA THR A 248 13.78 -9.32 -0.42
C THR A 248 14.39 -8.04 0.12
N THR A 249 14.78 -7.13 -0.75
CA THR A 249 15.38 -5.86 -0.34
C THR A 249 14.59 -4.69 -0.91
N MET A 250 14.89 -3.51 -0.42
CA MET A 250 14.36 -2.26 -0.96
C MET A 250 15.49 -1.49 -1.67
N TYR A 251 15.09 -0.70 -2.64
CA TYR A 251 15.95 0.26 -3.31
C TYR A 251 15.41 1.66 -3.08
N PHE A 252 16.31 2.60 -2.90
CA PHE A 252 16.00 4.00 -2.63
C PHE A 252 16.33 4.88 -3.82
N THR A 253 15.56 5.95 -3.96
CA THR A 253 15.75 7.03 -4.93
C THR A 253 15.39 8.35 -4.29
N ARG A 254 15.81 9.45 -4.92
CA ARG A 254 15.57 10.81 -4.44
C ARG A 254 15.39 11.76 -5.60
N SER A 255 14.51 12.71 -5.47
CA SER A 255 14.40 13.89 -6.33
C SER A 255 14.58 15.15 -5.50
N GLU A 256 15.30 16.15 -6.03
CA GLU A 256 15.49 17.44 -5.37
C GLU A 256 14.77 18.59 -6.08
N ASP A 257 14.01 18.29 -7.12
CA ASP A 257 13.35 19.28 -8.00
C ASP A 257 11.85 19.03 -8.21
N GLY A 258 11.20 18.43 -7.21
CA GLY A 258 9.74 18.18 -7.22
C GLY A 258 9.34 17.00 -8.08
N GLY A 259 10.24 16.04 -8.29
CA GLY A 259 9.96 14.81 -9.00
C GLY A 259 10.24 14.86 -10.51
N LYS A 260 10.92 15.90 -11.00
CA LYS A 260 11.30 16.00 -12.43
C LYS A 260 12.48 15.11 -12.77
N ASN A 261 13.52 15.16 -11.95
CA ASN A 261 14.70 14.32 -12.06
C ASN A 261 14.86 13.47 -10.80
N TRP A 262 15.26 12.22 -10.99
CA TRP A 262 15.42 11.25 -9.91
C TRP A 262 16.81 10.62 -9.94
N GLU A 263 17.37 10.38 -8.77
CA GLU A 263 18.58 9.56 -8.63
C GLU A 263 18.32 8.14 -9.11
N THR A 264 19.33 7.50 -9.69
CA THR A 264 19.27 6.06 -10.00
C THR A 264 19.01 5.27 -8.72
N LEU A 265 18.13 4.29 -8.80
CA LEU A 265 17.82 3.40 -7.69
C LEU A 265 19.09 2.79 -7.10
N ARG A 266 19.25 2.87 -5.78
CA ARG A 266 20.36 2.27 -5.05
C ARG A 266 19.87 1.29 -3.98
N PRO A 267 20.59 0.18 -3.73
CA PRO A 267 20.19 -0.78 -2.70
C PRO A 267 20.18 -0.12 -1.32
N SER A 268 19.15 -0.43 -0.53
CA SER A 268 19.00 0.09 0.83
C SER A 268 19.84 -0.66 1.86
N GLY A 269 20.19 -1.92 1.60
CA GLY A 269 20.75 -2.83 2.59
C GLY A 269 19.73 -3.34 3.63
N ILE A 270 18.45 -3.02 3.49
CA ILE A 270 17.40 -3.42 4.43
C ILE A 270 16.66 -4.64 3.86
N ASP A 271 16.59 -5.71 4.67
CA ASP A 271 15.82 -6.91 4.35
C ASP A 271 14.36 -6.73 4.79
N GLY A 272 13.48 -6.43 3.84
CA GLY A 272 12.05 -6.24 4.10
C GLY A 272 11.29 -5.62 2.95
N LEU A 273 9.94 -5.70 3.01
CA LEU A 273 9.01 -5.20 1.97
C LEU A 273 7.55 -5.19 2.46
N PRO A 274 6.65 -4.42 1.75
CA PRO A 274 6.95 -3.23 0.97
C PRO A 274 7.30 -2.05 1.89
N PRO A 275 7.87 -0.97 1.35
CA PRO A 275 8.17 0.23 2.13
C PRO A 275 6.92 1.07 2.38
N HIS A 276 6.81 1.65 3.57
CA HIS A 276 5.95 2.80 3.84
C HIS A 276 6.75 3.90 4.51
N LEU A 277 6.66 5.11 4.00
CA LEU A 277 7.48 6.26 4.37
C LEU A 277 6.59 7.38 4.95
N ILE A 278 6.99 7.94 6.08
CA ILE A 278 6.41 9.19 6.59
C ILE A 278 7.53 10.13 7.06
N ARG A 279 7.27 11.42 6.95
CA ARG A 279 8.04 12.43 7.65
C ARG A 279 7.40 12.67 9.01
N LEU A 280 8.16 12.44 10.07
CA LEU A 280 7.74 12.70 11.44
C LEU A 280 7.62 14.21 11.69
N ARG A 281 6.87 14.59 12.72
CA ARG A 281 6.66 15.99 13.12
C ARG A 281 7.96 16.70 13.49
N ASP A 282 8.95 15.96 13.99
CA ASP A 282 10.29 16.46 14.29
C ASP A 282 11.22 16.57 13.07
N GLY A 283 10.72 16.20 11.88
CA GLY A 283 11.42 16.28 10.61
C GLY A 283 12.19 15.02 10.22
N ARG A 284 12.35 14.04 11.12
CA ARG A 284 12.95 12.75 10.79
C ARG A 284 12.09 11.96 9.79
N LEU A 285 12.73 11.07 9.06
CA LEU A 285 12.08 10.15 8.15
C LEU A 285 11.92 8.79 8.84
N LEU A 286 10.71 8.25 8.85
CA LEU A 286 10.41 6.90 9.31
C LEU A 286 10.07 6.04 8.09
N LEU A 287 10.73 4.88 7.99
CA LEU A 287 10.42 3.82 7.04
C LEU A 287 9.94 2.60 7.82
N THR A 288 8.73 2.13 7.54
CA THR A 288 8.19 0.86 8.07
C THR A 288 8.09 -0.19 6.97
N TYR A 289 8.34 -1.44 7.33
CA TYR A 289 8.34 -2.58 6.41
C TYR A 289 8.07 -3.89 7.13
N ALA A 290 7.73 -4.93 6.37
CA ALA A 290 7.62 -6.29 6.89
C ALA A 290 8.89 -7.09 6.56
N ARG A 291 9.50 -7.67 7.57
CA ARG A 291 10.55 -8.68 7.41
C ARG A 291 9.89 -10.06 7.39
N ARG A 292 9.92 -10.70 6.22
CA ARG A 292 9.30 -12.01 5.99
C ARG A 292 10.28 -13.19 6.14
N ASN A 293 11.54 -12.92 6.47
CA ASN A 293 12.53 -13.90 6.85
C ASN A 293 12.56 -14.01 8.37
N ALA A 294 12.71 -15.22 8.89
CA ALA A 294 12.70 -15.45 10.34
C ALA A 294 13.77 -14.63 11.09
N PRO A 295 13.39 -13.98 12.20
CA PRO A 295 12.05 -13.90 12.76
C PRO A 295 11.13 -12.97 11.95
N ASN A 296 9.86 -13.39 11.74
CA ASN A 296 8.86 -12.61 11.03
C ASN A 296 8.46 -11.38 11.83
N ARG A 297 8.63 -10.18 11.27
CA ARG A 297 8.40 -8.92 11.99
C ARG A 297 7.79 -7.82 11.12
N ILE A 298 7.12 -6.91 11.78
CA ILE A 298 6.99 -5.52 11.32
C ILE A 298 8.13 -4.75 11.98
N GLU A 299 8.93 -4.09 11.18
CA GLU A 299 10.08 -3.31 11.63
C GLU A 299 10.00 -1.86 11.10
N ALA A 300 10.73 -0.99 11.77
CA ALA A 300 10.89 0.40 11.37
C ALA A 300 12.36 0.82 11.49
N VAL A 301 12.78 1.74 10.62
CA VAL A 301 14.07 2.42 10.71
C VAL A 301 13.88 3.92 10.57
N ILE A 302 14.76 4.70 11.19
CA ILE A 302 14.69 6.16 11.24
C ILE A 302 15.91 6.75 10.58
N SER A 303 15.70 7.79 9.78
CA SER A 303 16.75 8.63 9.22
C SER A 303 16.61 10.06 9.76
N SER A 304 17.73 10.61 10.23
CA SER A 304 17.84 12.01 10.66
C SER A 304 18.50 12.90 9.62
N ASP A 305 18.90 12.34 8.47
CA ASP A 305 19.65 13.01 7.42
C ASP A 305 18.92 13.02 6.06
N GLY A 306 17.58 12.87 6.10
CA GLY A 306 16.73 12.90 4.91
C GLY A 306 16.86 11.67 4.01
N GLY A 307 17.12 10.50 4.57
CA GLY A 307 17.19 9.22 3.85
C GLY A 307 18.56 8.86 3.30
N LYS A 308 19.61 9.60 3.66
CA LYS A 308 21.00 9.26 3.28
C LYS A 308 21.48 8.04 4.05
N SER A 309 21.16 7.96 5.34
CA SER A 309 21.41 6.80 6.20
C SER A 309 20.19 6.48 7.10
N PHE A 310 20.12 5.25 7.58
CA PHE A 310 19.09 4.78 8.51
C PHE A 310 19.75 4.15 9.72
N GLY A 311 19.13 4.34 10.89
CA GLY A 311 19.52 3.72 12.15
C GLY A 311 19.21 2.21 12.20
N ALA A 312 19.47 1.61 13.35
CA ALA A 312 19.17 0.20 13.60
C ALA A 312 17.65 -0.06 13.52
N PRO A 313 17.23 -1.27 13.08
CA PRO A 313 15.83 -1.65 13.04
C PRO A 313 15.18 -1.66 14.44
N ILE A 314 13.99 -1.10 14.52
CA ILE A 314 13.09 -1.12 15.66
C ILE A 314 12.02 -2.17 15.38
N THR A 315 11.91 -3.20 16.20
CA THR A 315 10.81 -4.17 16.10
C THR A 315 9.50 -3.50 16.53
N VAL A 316 8.56 -3.34 15.60
CA VAL A 316 7.20 -2.86 15.89
C VAL A 316 6.33 -4.01 16.39
N GLU A 317 6.33 -5.15 15.68
CA GLU A 317 5.62 -6.36 16.05
C GLU A 317 6.41 -7.59 15.64
N GLU A 318 6.24 -8.71 16.34
CA GLU A 318 6.86 -9.99 16.01
C GLU A 318 5.81 -11.08 15.95
N PHE A 319 5.85 -11.89 14.89
CA PHE A 319 4.88 -12.95 14.65
C PHE A 319 5.50 -14.34 14.86
N PRO A 320 4.72 -15.34 15.33
CA PRO A 320 5.16 -16.73 15.37
C PRO A 320 5.61 -17.19 13.97
N GLN A 321 6.60 -18.11 13.93
CA GLN A 321 7.17 -18.62 12.68
C GLN A 321 6.15 -19.25 11.71
N HIS A 322 4.99 -19.65 12.19
CA HIS A 322 3.92 -20.31 11.44
C HIS A 322 2.79 -19.39 11.00
N ALA A 323 2.95 -18.07 11.14
CA ALA A 323 1.92 -17.13 10.72
C ALA A 323 1.73 -17.19 9.19
N TYR A 324 0.78 -18.00 8.75
CA TYR A 324 0.21 -18.08 7.41
C TYR A 324 1.25 -17.97 6.26
N GLU A 325 2.25 -18.89 6.25
CA GLU A 325 3.25 -19.05 5.17
C GLU A 325 3.86 -17.74 4.63
N GLY A 326 3.99 -16.70 5.47
CA GLY A 326 4.54 -15.41 5.07
C GLY A 326 3.53 -14.44 4.42
N ASP A 327 2.25 -14.75 4.40
CA ASP A 327 1.21 -13.83 3.94
C ASP A 327 0.78 -12.84 5.04
N PHE A 328 1.64 -11.91 5.34
CA PHE A 328 1.46 -10.81 6.30
C PHE A 328 2.26 -9.59 5.86
N GLY A 329 2.00 -8.44 6.46
CA GLY A 329 2.83 -7.26 6.30
C GLY A 329 2.08 -6.05 5.75
N TYR A 330 2.67 -5.36 4.78
CA TYR A 330 2.22 -4.09 4.25
C TYR A 330 1.94 -3.07 5.36
N PRO A 331 2.92 -2.84 6.26
CA PRO A 331 2.72 -1.89 7.32
C PRO A 331 2.62 -0.47 6.79
N ALA A 332 1.67 0.28 7.31
CA ALA A 332 1.60 1.72 7.15
C ALA A 332 1.52 2.39 8.53
N THR A 333 2.21 3.50 8.71
CA THR A 333 2.33 4.17 10.01
C THR A 333 1.82 5.61 9.91
N ALA A 334 1.07 6.03 10.92
CA ALA A 334 0.69 7.43 11.14
C ALA A 334 1.23 7.91 12.50
N GLU A 335 1.60 9.19 12.58
CA GLU A 335 2.03 9.84 13.82
C GLU A 335 0.89 10.70 14.36
N LEU A 336 0.40 10.37 15.54
CA LEU A 336 -0.63 11.13 16.26
C LEU A 336 -0.09 12.49 16.73
N PRO A 337 -0.97 13.46 17.08
CA PRO A 337 -0.55 14.77 17.58
C PRO A 337 0.36 14.73 18.82
N ASP A 338 0.25 13.71 19.64
CA ASP A 338 1.07 13.49 20.84
C ASP A 338 2.42 12.81 20.58
N GLY A 339 2.76 12.55 19.30
CA GLY A 339 3.98 11.85 18.88
C GLY A 339 3.88 10.33 18.96
N THR A 340 2.74 9.78 19.37
CA THR A 340 2.52 8.32 19.33
C THR A 340 2.39 7.84 17.89
N LEU A 341 3.01 6.71 17.60
CA LEU A 341 2.94 6.05 16.29
C LEU A 341 1.88 4.94 16.31
N VAL A 342 1.08 4.88 15.26
CA VAL A 342 0.14 3.79 15.02
C VAL A 342 0.47 3.15 13.68
N SER A 343 0.98 1.92 13.73
CA SER A 343 1.27 1.12 12.55
C SER A 343 0.15 0.12 12.33
N VAL A 344 -0.50 0.16 11.16
CA VAL A 344 -1.48 -0.84 10.73
C VAL A 344 -0.80 -1.82 9.79
N TYR A 345 -1.22 -3.07 9.81
CA TYR A 345 -0.70 -4.14 8.94
C TYR A 345 -1.71 -5.28 8.86
N TYR A 346 -1.53 -6.22 7.94
CA TYR A 346 -2.34 -7.42 7.95
C TYR A 346 -1.54 -8.63 8.42
N ALA A 347 -2.18 -9.47 9.21
CA ALA A 347 -1.64 -10.75 9.68
C ALA A 347 -2.76 -11.65 10.19
N VAL A 348 -2.46 -12.93 10.36
CA VAL A 348 -3.37 -13.86 11.02
C VAL A 348 -3.44 -13.53 12.52
N TYR A 349 -4.66 -13.43 13.05
CA TYR A 349 -4.91 -13.16 14.46
C TYR A 349 -5.30 -14.42 15.21
N GLY A 350 -4.54 -14.78 16.25
CA GLY A 350 -4.81 -15.97 17.07
C GLY A 350 -4.83 -17.26 16.23
N GLU A 351 -5.92 -18.01 16.31
CA GLU A 351 -6.12 -19.27 15.59
C GLU A 351 -6.86 -19.11 14.25
N ASP A 352 -7.04 -17.90 13.76
CA ASP A 352 -7.69 -17.65 12.48
C ASP A 352 -6.88 -18.29 11.35
N LYS A 353 -7.57 -18.64 10.28
CA LYS A 353 -6.94 -19.23 9.08
C LYS A 353 -6.69 -18.20 7.98
N LYS A 354 -7.15 -16.97 8.16
CA LYS A 354 -7.05 -15.88 7.17
C LYS A 354 -6.69 -14.59 7.87
N PRO A 355 -5.98 -13.68 7.19
CA PRO A 355 -5.49 -12.47 7.80
C PRO A 355 -6.61 -11.46 8.08
N SER A 356 -6.39 -10.68 9.10
CA SER A 356 -7.17 -9.54 9.55
C SER A 356 -6.32 -8.28 9.52
N ILE A 357 -6.93 -7.11 9.65
CA ILE A 357 -6.21 -5.85 9.81
C ILE A 357 -5.97 -5.60 11.29
N LEU A 358 -4.69 -5.52 11.64
CA LEU A 358 -4.19 -5.31 13.01
C LEU A 358 -3.49 -3.96 13.10
N TYR A 359 -3.22 -3.52 14.32
CA TYR A 359 -2.39 -2.35 14.58
C TYR A 359 -1.47 -2.57 15.77
N THR A 360 -0.36 -1.86 15.78
CA THR A 360 0.49 -1.68 16.96
C THR A 360 0.66 -0.20 17.23
N LYS A 361 0.34 0.23 18.46
CA LYS A 361 0.60 1.56 18.97
C LYS A 361 1.92 1.55 19.72
N TRP A 362 2.83 2.48 19.39
CA TRP A 362 4.19 2.50 19.92
C TRP A 362 4.81 3.90 19.90
N THR A 363 5.98 4.06 20.52
CA THR A 363 6.76 5.29 20.55
C THR A 363 8.21 5.00 20.20
N ILE A 364 8.91 6.01 19.69
CA ILE A 364 10.37 5.99 19.42
C ILE A 364 11.12 6.21 20.71
#